data_dd4356719280b966fc2b01a9a3526b5e
#
_entry.id   dd4356719280b966fc2b01a9a3526b5e
#
_cell.length_a   1.000
_cell.length_b   1.000
_cell.length_c   1.000
_cell.angle_alpha   90.00
_cell.angle_beta   90.00
_cell.angle_gamma   90.00
#
_symmetry.space_group_name_H-M   'P 1'
#
loop_
_entity.id
_entity.type
_entity.pdbx_description
1 polymer ?
#
loop_
_entity_poly.entity_id
_entity_poly.type
_entity_poly.pdbx_seq_one_letter_code
_entity_poly.pdbx_strand_id
1 'polypeptide(L)'
;MKHVFHSVLIILFSFGLGHAVFAKQHTFTDDVKRKVLINIPVKRVVTFNKYNTEFFRAVGGQSILVGMAQDTNKLTNYWPGLGKNVIAGQNQREPNYEKIVALKPDLVVFPRNGAWEKAAEKLKQFEIPVVVITGWDVLKHTSNIDLIGKLTGKSNRASQLNALHKKYTDMIADRLNGMQKRTIYLEKTVNYTTSVPGSGWHDMLVQAGAKNIFDDIDIAKQPKSKGNKHQLSIDPESILRRNPDIIVKQIGTDFVPPSQEKMVKAIQDLKKRPAWSELNAVKQERVYIMSYFIAGGISKLIGKLYIAKWLYPEKFQDVNPDQVAKEWIETFQGVKYPGSHTYSG
;
A
#
# COMPACT_ATOMS: atom_id res chain seq x y z
N MET A 1 -0.24 76.76 42.29
CA MET A 1 -0.68 75.32 42.52
C MET A 1 -0.72 74.62 41.17
N LYS A 2 0.25 73.76 40.92
CA LYS A 2 0.37 73.00 39.70
C LYS A 2 -0.05 71.54 40.00
N HIS A 3 -1.14 71.08 39.39
CA HIS A 3 -1.60 69.72 39.50
C HIS A 3 -0.87 68.87 38.43
N VAL A 4 -0.10 67.90 38.90
CA VAL A 4 0.55 66.87 38.08
C VAL A 4 -0.37 65.62 37.98
N PHE A 5 -0.93 65.35 36.80
CA PHE A 5 -1.68 64.16 36.52
C PHE A 5 -0.67 63.00 36.19
N HIS A 6 -0.68 61.99 37.01
CA HIS A 6 0.04 60.72 36.72
C HIS A 6 -0.90 59.74 35.95
N SER A 7 -0.63 59.58 34.67
CA SER A 7 -1.32 58.51 33.89
C SER A 7 -0.67 57.14 34.17
N VAL A 8 -1.45 56.25 34.80
CA VAL A 8 -1.05 54.85 34.98
C VAL A 8 -1.40 54.06 33.72
N LEU A 9 -0.38 53.64 32.99
CA LEU A 9 -0.52 52.76 31.83
C LEU A 9 -0.70 51.32 32.31
N ILE A 10 -1.91 50.78 32.23
CA ILE A 10 -2.19 49.37 32.52
C ILE A 10 -1.88 48.54 31.25
N ILE A 11 -0.76 47.81 31.26
CA ILE A 11 -0.41 46.84 30.22
C ILE A 11 -1.18 45.57 30.54
N LEU A 12 -2.23 45.30 29.76
CA LEU A 12 -2.94 44.00 29.77
C LEU A 12 -2.09 42.97 29.04
N PHE A 13 -1.39 42.10 29.80
CA PHE A 13 -0.80 40.88 29.28
C PHE A 13 -1.93 39.88 28.99
N SER A 14 -2.32 39.73 27.74
CA SER A 14 -3.19 38.66 27.30
C SER A 14 -2.37 37.36 27.28
N PHE A 15 -2.47 36.58 28.35
CA PHE A 15 -2.03 35.18 28.36
C PHE A 15 -2.89 34.38 27.36
N GLY A 16 -2.36 34.14 26.19
CA GLY A 16 -2.93 33.17 25.25
C GLY A 16 -2.95 31.78 25.94
N LEU A 17 -4.11 31.34 26.42
CA LEU A 17 -4.36 29.98 26.85
C LEU A 17 -4.19 29.06 25.66
N GLY A 18 -2.95 28.60 25.42
CA GLY A 18 -2.69 27.49 24.57
C GLY A 18 -3.46 26.28 25.12
N HIS A 19 -4.50 25.85 24.42
CA HIS A 19 -5.21 24.61 24.77
C HIS A 19 -4.21 23.47 24.67
N ALA A 20 -3.70 23.03 25.81
CA ALA A 20 -2.96 21.78 25.90
C ALA A 20 -3.94 20.66 25.48
N VAL A 21 -3.75 20.11 24.29
CA VAL A 21 -4.47 18.91 23.86
C VAL A 21 -3.93 17.77 24.71
N PHE A 22 -4.63 17.47 25.79
CA PHE A 22 -4.32 16.31 26.64
C PHE A 22 -4.46 15.04 25.78
N ALA A 23 -3.41 14.23 25.78
CA ALA A 23 -3.44 12.92 25.16
C ALA A 23 -4.54 12.08 25.81
N LYS A 24 -5.55 11.70 25.02
CA LYS A 24 -6.66 10.86 25.50
C LYS A 24 -6.36 9.40 25.18
N GLN A 25 -6.45 8.56 26.19
CA GLN A 25 -6.24 7.12 26.05
C GLN A 25 -7.46 6.46 25.37
N HIS A 26 -7.21 5.70 24.32
CA HIS A 26 -8.25 4.96 23.59
C HIS A 26 -7.84 3.52 23.36
N THR A 27 -8.80 2.61 23.44
CA THR A 27 -8.61 1.20 23.08
C THR A 27 -9.00 0.97 21.63
N PHE A 28 -8.07 0.44 20.85
CA PHE A 28 -8.28 0.08 19.45
C PHE A 28 -8.16 -1.43 19.24
N THR A 29 -8.94 -1.96 18.29
CA THR A 29 -8.81 -3.36 17.85
C THR A 29 -8.00 -3.40 16.56
N ASP A 30 -6.89 -4.14 16.57
CA ASP A 30 -5.98 -4.26 15.43
C ASP A 30 -6.36 -5.41 14.47
N ASP A 31 -5.61 -5.60 13.38
CA ASP A 31 -5.89 -6.60 12.34
C ASP A 31 -5.82 -8.06 12.83
N VAL A 32 -5.16 -8.32 13.95
CA VAL A 32 -5.10 -9.64 14.61
C VAL A 32 -6.04 -9.74 15.82
N LYS A 33 -7.02 -8.83 15.91
CA LYS A 33 -8.09 -8.80 16.91
C LYS A 33 -7.63 -8.53 18.35
N ARG A 34 -6.42 -7.98 18.55
CA ARG A 34 -5.98 -7.53 19.88
C ARG A 34 -6.59 -6.16 20.19
N LYS A 35 -6.92 -5.95 21.45
CA LYS A 35 -7.23 -4.64 22.01
C LYS A 35 -5.95 -3.98 22.48
N VAL A 36 -5.60 -2.84 21.92
CA VAL A 36 -4.38 -2.08 22.25
C VAL A 36 -4.78 -0.70 22.75
N LEU A 37 -4.26 -0.33 23.92
CA LEU A 37 -4.46 0.98 24.53
C LEU A 37 -3.41 1.95 24.01
N ILE A 38 -3.83 3.10 23.46
CA ILE A 38 -2.96 4.06 22.79
C ILE A 38 -3.35 5.48 23.20
N ASN A 39 -2.35 6.30 23.48
CA ASN A 39 -2.51 7.73 23.66
C ASN A 39 -2.64 8.42 22.31
N ILE A 40 -3.72 9.14 22.06
CA ILE A 40 -3.95 9.86 20.79
C ILE A 40 -4.04 11.36 21.00
N PRO A 41 -3.67 12.18 20.00
CA PRO A 41 -3.13 11.77 18.70
C PRO A 41 -1.66 11.32 18.78
N VAL A 42 -1.30 10.26 18.06
CA VAL A 42 0.10 9.84 17.91
C VAL A 42 0.85 10.84 17.04
N LYS A 43 2.09 11.16 17.43
CA LYS A 43 2.95 12.14 16.76
C LYS A 43 4.28 11.54 16.30
N ARG A 44 4.64 10.37 16.80
CA ARG A 44 5.93 9.70 16.56
C ARG A 44 5.68 8.22 16.27
N VAL A 45 5.73 7.85 14.99
CA VAL A 45 5.38 6.49 14.55
C VAL A 45 6.59 5.82 13.92
N VAL A 46 6.86 4.59 14.36
CA VAL A 46 7.76 3.67 13.68
C VAL A 46 6.93 2.66 12.90
N THR A 47 7.20 2.50 11.60
CA THR A 47 6.46 1.61 10.73
C THR A 47 7.36 0.53 10.14
N PHE A 48 6.86 -0.69 10.14
CA PHE A 48 7.48 -1.81 9.42
C PHE A 48 6.62 -2.22 8.25
N ASN A 49 7.24 -2.42 7.08
CA ASN A 49 6.64 -2.60 5.77
C ASN A 49 6.28 -1.28 5.06
N LYS A 50 6.71 -1.18 3.80
CA LYS A 50 6.48 0.00 2.93
C LYS A 50 5.03 0.48 2.92
N TYR A 51 4.08 -0.43 2.86
CA TYR A 51 2.67 -0.09 2.72
C TYR A 51 2.08 0.55 3.99
N ASN A 52 2.52 0.12 5.17
CA ASN A 52 2.17 0.79 6.42
C ASN A 52 2.75 2.20 6.47
N THR A 53 3.99 2.37 6.01
CA THR A 53 4.63 3.68 5.93
C THR A 53 3.86 4.62 4.98
N GLU A 54 3.43 4.12 3.82
CA GLU A 54 2.59 4.85 2.87
C GLU A 54 1.25 5.30 3.48
N PHE A 55 0.57 4.43 4.23
CA PHE A 55 -0.68 4.77 4.90
C PHE A 55 -0.50 5.90 5.93
N PHE A 56 0.50 5.77 6.79
CA PHE A 56 0.76 6.79 7.80
C PHE A 56 1.17 8.12 7.18
N ARG A 57 1.99 8.11 6.11
CA ARG A 57 2.32 9.34 5.38
C ARG A 57 1.09 9.95 4.72
N ALA A 58 0.25 9.15 4.08
CA ALA A 58 -0.93 9.62 3.37
C ALA A 58 -1.94 10.32 4.28
N VAL A 59 -2.12 9.83 5.50
CA VAL A 59 -3.10 10.32 6.47
C VAL A 59 -2.47 11.26 7.48
N GLY A 60 -1.39 10.84 8.14
CA GLY A 60 -0.74 11.58 9.21
C GLY A 60 0.28 12.62 8.75
N GLY A 61 0.79 12.47 7.54
CA GLY A 61 1.90 13.25 7.00
C GLY A 61 3.27 12.63 7.30
N GLN A 62 4.29 13.06 6.55
CA GLN A 62 5.65 12.51 6.69
C GLN A 62 6.30 12.84 8.04
N SER A 63 5.95 13.97 8.64
CA SER A 63 6.57 14.46 9.89
C SER A 63 6.36 13.55 11.09
N ILE A 64 5.31 12.69 11.07
CA ILE A 64 5.09 11.73 12.16
C ILE A 64 5.95 10.46 12.05
N LEU A 65 6.57 10.21 10.90
CA LEU A 65 7.40 9.03 10.65
C LEU A 65 8.79 9.24 11.23
N VAL A 66 9.03 8.72 12.43
CA VAL A 66 10.33 8.80 13.11
C VAL A 66 11.20 7.58 12.87
N GLY A 67 10.63 6.48 12.36
CA GLY A 67 11.36 5.27 12.04
C GLY A 67 10.66 4.40 11.00
N MET A 68 11.46 3.67 10.23
CA MET A 68 11.00 2.67 9.26
C MET A 68 12.04 1.57 9.05
N ALA A 69 11.63 0.50 8.36
CA ALA A 69 12.57 -0.54 7.97
C ALA A 69 13.52 -0.07 6.85
N GLN A 70 14.74 -0.62 6.83
CA GLN A 70 15.75 -0.30 5.82
C GLN A 70 15.31 -0.64 4.40
N ASP A 71 14.61 -1.78 4.22
CA ASP A 71 14.07 -2.18 2.92
C ASP A 71 13.07 -1.17 2.35
N THR A 72 12.33 -0.48 3.21
CA THR A 72 11.45 0.64 2.85
C THR A 72 12.25 1.90 2.54
N ASN A 73 13.24 2.24 3.35
CA ASN A 73 14.06 3.46 3.20
C ASN A 73 14.93 3.46 1.94
N LYS A 74 15.22 2.30 1.37
CA LYS A 74 15.97 2.18 0.09
C LYS A 74 15.35 2.95 -1.07
N LEU A 75 14.05 3.21 -1.04
CA LEU A 75 13.34 4.02 -2.04
C LEU A 75 13.52 5.53 -1.76
N THR A 76 14.76 6.01 -1.80
CA THR A 76 15.14 7.37 -1.34
C THR A 76 14.36 8.49 -2.04
N ASN A 77 14.11 8.38 -3.35
CA ASN A 77 13.31 9.35 -4.10
C ASN A 77 11.83 9.37 -3.70
N TYR A 78 11.37 8.28 -3.08
CA TYR A 78 10.01 8.17 -2.57
C TYR A 78 9.87 8.69 -1.14
N TRP A 79 10.98 8.75 -0.39
CA TRP A 79 11.04 9.23 1.00
C TRP A 79 12.00 10.42 1.12
N PRO A 80 11.74 11.56 0.43
CA PRO A 80 12.66 12.69 0.46
C PRO A 80 12.81 13.21 1.90
N GLY A 81 14.05 13.55 2.28
CA GLY A 81 14.35 14.09 3.60
C GLY A 81 14.37 13.06 4.75
N LEU A 82 14.07 11.78 4.50
CA LEU A 82 14.22 10.72 5.49
C LEU A 82 15.57 10.03 5.31
N GLY A 83 16.54 10.41 6.14
CA GLY A 83 17.91 9.87 6.11
C GLY A 83 18.04 8.50 6.80
N LYS A 84 19.30 8.03 6.97
CA LYS A 84 19.58 6.73 7.61
C LYS A 84 19.27 6.68 9.12
N ASN A 85 19.15 7.82 9.77
CA ASN A 85 18.81 7.92 11.20
C ASN A 85 17.42 7.41 11.55
N VAL A 86 16.51 7.30 10.56
CA VAL A 86 15.16 6.73 10.76
C VAL A 86 15.11 5.21 10.60
N ILE A 87 16.24 4.53 10.37
CA ILE A 87 16.24 3.07 10.19
C ILE A 87 16.07 2.37 11.53
N ALA A 88 14.92 1.74 11.73
CA ALA A 88 14.51 1.03 12.94
C ALA A 88 14.72 -0.50 12.87
N GLY A 89 15.28 -1.02 11.79
CA GLY A 89 15.53 -2.45 11.56
C GLY A 89 15.73 -2.74 10.07
N GLN A 90 16.03 -3.99 9.72
CA GLN A 90 16.28 -4.37 8.32
C GLN A 90 14.98 -4.47 7.51
N ASN A 91 14.01 -5.18 8.05
CA ASN A 91 12.73 -5.46 7.44
C ASN A 91 11.67 -5.75 8.53
N GLN A 92 10.45 -6.07 8.13
CA GLN A 92 9.35 -6.34 9.08
C GLN A 92 9.55 -7.57 9.99
N ARG A 93 10.54 -8.43 9.74
CA ARG A 93 10.87 -9.62 10.55
C ARG A 93 12.12 -9.40 11.42
N GLU A 94 12.89 -8.38 11.10
CA GLU A 94 14.17 -8.07 11.76
C GLU A 94 14.19 -6.62 12.29
N PRO A 95 13.33 -6.29 13.28
CA PRO A 95 13.35 -5.01 13.96
C PRO A 95 14.59 -4.88 14.87
N ASN A 96 15.10 -3.67 15.01
CA ASN A 96 16.13 -3.34 16.00
C ASN A 96 15.48 -2.62 17.19
N TYR A 97 15.29 -3.33 18.29
CA TYR A 97 14.57 -2.83 19.46
C TYR A 97 15.26 -1.65 20.13
N GLU A 98 16.60 -1.65 20.21
CA GLU A 98 17.38 -0.56 20.80
C GLU A 98 17.17 0.73 20.00
N LYS A 99 17.25 0.65 18.67
CA LYS A 99 16.96 1.80 17.80
C LYS A 99 15.51 2.26 17.90
N ILE A 100 14.53 1.34 17.99
CA ILE A 100 13.14 1.70 18.18
C ILE A 100 12.97 2.50 19.47
N VAL A 101 13.51 2.02 20.60
CA VAL A 101 13.43 2.70 21.91
C VAL A 101 14.12 4.07 21.85
N ALA A 102 15.30 4.16 21.22
CA ALA A 102 16.04 5.43 21.07
C ALA A 102 15.25 6.47 20.24
N LEU A 103 14.41 6.04 19.31
CA LEU A 103 13.52 6.90 18.54
C LEU A 103 12.33 7.44 19.33
N LYS A 104 12.06 6.94 20.55
CA LYS A 104 10.95 7.33 21.46
C LYS A 104 9.62 7.46 20.69
N PRO A 105 9.11 6.40 20.06
CA PRO A 105 7.86 6.46 19.33
C PRO A 105 6.65 6.38 20.29
N ASP A 106 5.55 7.01 19.89
CA ASP A 106 4.24 6.86 20.53
C ASP A 106 3.54 5.58 20.07
N LEU A 107 3.98 5.02 18.93
CA LEU A 107 3.39 3.86 18.29
C LEU A 107 4.38 3.15 17.38
N VAL A 108 4.38 1.81 17.45
CA VAL A 108 5.07 0.96 16.47
C VAL A 108 4.05 0.11 15.71
N VAL A 109 4.20 0.05 14.38
CA VAL A 109 3.25 -0.61 13.48
C VAL A 109 3.90 -1.73 12.69
N PHE A 110 3.31 -2.91 12.76
CA PHE A 110 3.72 -4.09 11.99
C PHE A 110 2.58 -4.63 11.12
N PRO A 111 2.88 -5.29 9.99
CA PRO A 111 1.90 -6.13 9.32
C PRO A 111 1.74 -7.48 10.06
N ARG A 112 0.63 -8.18 9.84
CA ARG A 112 0.33 -9.47 10.50
C ARG A 112 1.36 -10.60 10.26
N ASN A 113 2.15 -10.49 9.19
CA ASN A 113 3.26 -11.40 8.88
C ASN A 113 4.64 -10.86 9.27
N GLY A 114 4.69 -9.82 10.12
CA GLY A 114 5.90 -9.28 10.73
C GLY A 114 6.17 -9.85 12.12
N ALA A 115 7.23 -9.37 12.77
CA ALA A 115 7.67 -9.82 14.10
C ALA A 115 6.92 -9.09 15.25
N TRP A 116 5.60 -8.85 15.08
CA TRP A 116 4.82 -8.01 15.98
C TRP A 116 4.64 -8.61 17.39
N GLU A 117 4.53 -9.94 17.52
CA GLU A 117 4.38 -10.63 18.81
C GLU A 117 5.56 -10.34 19.72
N LYS A 118 6.77 -10.65 19.22
CA LYS A 118 8.02 -10.38 19.93
C LYS A 118 8.24 -8.89 20.18
N ALA A 119 7.82 -8.03 19.24
CA ALA A 119 7.91 -6.59 19.42
C ALA A 119 6.97 -6.10 20.53
N ALA A 120 5.73 -6.58 20.56
CA ALA A 120 4.77 -6.23 21.61
C ALA A 120 5.27 -6.62 23.01
N GLU A 121 5.89 -7.81 23.13
CA GLU A 121 6.48 -8.28 24.38
C GLU A 121 7.67 -7.40 24.83
N LYS A 122 8.65 -7.21 23.92
CA LYS A 122 9.88 -6.48 24.25
C LYS A 122 9.69 -4.99 24.49
N LEU A 123 8.73 -4.35 23.79
CA LEU A 123 8.51 -2.92 23.90
C LEU A 123 7.55 -2.54 25.05
N LYS A 124 6.88 -3.54 25.66
CA LYS A 124 5.95 -3.33 26.78
C LYS A 124 6.61 -2.65 27.99
N GLN A 125 7.83 -3.03 28.35
CA GLN A 125 8.57 -2.43 29.47
C GLN A 125 8.93 -0.96 29.26
N PHE A 126 8.89 -0.47 28.01
CA PHE A 126 9.13 0.93 27.65
C PHE A 126 7.81 1.70 27.39
N GLU A 127 6.66 1.07 27.70
CA GLU A 127 5.32 1.64 27.48
C GLU A 127 5.04 2.02 26.00
N ILE A 128 5.74 1.37 25.04
CA ILE A 128 5.60 1.62 23.62
C ILE A 128 4.56 0.65 23.03
N PRO A 129 3.37 1.11 22.63
CA PRO A 129 2.34 0.25 22.07
C PRO A 129 2.72 -0.25 20.67
N VAL A 130 2.36 -1.51 20.40
CA VAL A 130 2.53 -2.16 19.10
C VAL A 130 1.17 -2.51 18.52
N VAL A 131 0.87 -2.02 17.32
CA VAL A 131 -0.38 -2.26 16.58
C VAL A 131 -0.09 -3.03 15.31
N VAL A 132 -0.97 -3.96 14.97
CA VAL A 132 -0.93 -4.69 13.70
C VAL A 132 -1.88 -4.04 12.71
N ILE A 133 -1.29 -3.47 11.65
CA ILE A 133 -2.00 -2.94 10.48
C ILE A 133 -1.40 -3.62 9.25
N THR A 134 -2.24 -4.20 8.39
CA THR A 134 -1.78 -4.97 7.24
C THR A 134 -2.04 -4.21 5.94
N GLY A 135 -1.16 -3.27 5.60
CA GLY A 135 -1.29 -2.37 4.46
C GLY A 135 -1.27 -3.07 3.08
N TRP A 136 -0.86 -4.34 2.99
CA TRP A 136 -0.95 -5.12 1.75
C TRP A 136 -2.30 -5.82 1.56
N ASP A 137 -3.17 -5.85 2.56
CA ASP A 137 -4.48 -6.50 2.52
C ASP A 137 -5.53 -5.53 2.00
N VAL A 138 -5.90 -5.66 0.74
CA VAL A 138 -6.83 -4.75 0.06
C VAL A 138 -8.23 -4.73 0.70
N LEU A 139 -8.63 -5.82 1.35
CA LEU A 139 -9.93 -5.93 2.03
C LEU A 139 -9.96 -5.14 3.36
N LYS A 140 -8.79 -4.69 3.83
CA LYS A 140 -8.63 -3.92 5.07
C LYS A 140 -8.30 -2.44 4.82
N HIS A 141 -8.12 -2.00 3.57
CA HIS A 141 -7.67 -0.65 3.29
C HIS A 141 -8.55 0.41 3.95
N THR A 142 -9.88 0.39 3.72
CA THR A 142 -10.80 1.38 4.27
C THR A 142 -10.77 1.42 5.80
N SER A 143 -10.87 0.26 6.47
CA SER A 143 -10.85 0.20 7.93
C SER A 143 -9.49 0.62 8.51
N ASN A 144 -8.39 0.30 7.84
CA ASN A 144 -7.04 0.70 8.27
C ASN A 144 -6.81 2.20 8.07
N ILE A 145 -7.32 2.80 6.99
CA ILE A 145 -7.28 4.25 6.77
C ILE A 145 -8.05 4.98 7.88
N ASP A 146 -9.26 4.52 8.21
CA ASP A 146 -10.07 5.09 9.30
C ASP A 146 -9.37 4.96 10.66
N LEU A 147 -8.78 3.79 10.94
CA LEU A 147 -8.00 3.57 12.16
C LEU A 147 -6.84 4.56 12.26
N ILE A 148 -6.07 4.74 11.19
CA ILE A 148 -4.94 5.69 11.15
C ILE A 148 -5.43 7.13 11.31
N GLY A 149 -6.57 7.48 10.71
CA GLY A 149 -7.21 8.78 10.91
C GLY A 149 -7.51 9.09 12.38
N LYS A 150 -8.05 8.09 13.10
CA LYS A 150 -8.32 8.21 14.54
C LYS A 150 -7.02 8.28 15.35
N LEU A 151 -6.05 7.42 15.06
CA LEU A 151 -4.75 7.38 15.75
C LEU A 151 -4.00 8.71 15.62
N THR A 152 -4.03 9.32 14.46
CA THR A 152 -3.28 10.55 14.15
C THR A 152 -4.06 11.85 14.39
N GLY A 153 -5.36 11.76 14.72
CA GLY A 153 -6.25 12.91 14.80
C GLY A 153 -6.55 13.56 13.44
N LYS A 154 -6.37 12.82 12.33
CA LYS A 154 -6.53 13.28 10.95
C LYS A 154 -7.70 12.60 10.23
N SER A 155 -8.83 12.44 10.91
CA SER A 155 -10.02 11.74 10.38
C SER A 155 -10.52 12.33 9.06
N ASN A 156 -10.48 13.67 8.88
CA ASN A 156 -10.87 14.31 7.61
C ASN A 156 -9.96 13.86 6.45
N ARG A 157 -8.66 13.76 6.69
CA ARG A 157 -7.71 13.28 5.67
C ARG A 157 -7.93 11.81 5.33
N ALA A 158 -8.21 10.99 6.34
CA ALA A 158 -8.60 9.60 6.17
C ALA A 158 -9.88 9.46 5.34
N SER A 159 -10.90 10.27 5.62
CA SER A 159 -12.16 10.29 4.85
C SER A 159 -11.95 10.67 3.39
N GLN A 160 -11.08 11.65 3.08
CA GLN A 160 -10.73 12.01 1.71
C GLN A 160 -10.09 10.84 0.97
N LEU A 161 -9.15 10.12 1.60
CA LEU A 161 -8.51 8.97 1.01
C LEU A 161 -9.49 7.80 0.81
N ASN A 162 -10.36 7.56 1.78
CA ASN A 162 -11.42 6.56 1.66
C ASN A 162 -12.43 6.91 0.56
N ALA A 163 -12.76 8.19 0.38
CA ALA A 163 -13.63 8.66 -0.71
C ALA A 163 -13.01 8.36 -2.09
N LEU A 164 -11.70 8.61 -2.26
CA LEU A 164 -10.97 8.24 -3.48
C LEU A 164 -11.08 6.74 -3.76
N HIS A 165 -10.82 5.91 -2.74
CA HIS A 165 -10.90 4.45 -2.85
C HIS A 165 -12.32 3.97 -3.20
N LYS A 166 -13.33 4.51 -2.50
CA LYS A 166 -14.73 4.17 -2.71
C LYS A 166 -15.19 4.52 -4.12
N LYS A 167 -14.93 5.76 -4.57
CA LYS A 167 -15.29 6.24 -5.92
C LYS A 167 -14.91 5.23 -7.00
N TYR A 168 -13.66 4.77 -7.02
CA TYR A 168 -13.19 3.88 -8.07
C TYR A 168 -13.54 2.41 -7.83
N THR A 169 -13.71 2.00 -6.58
CA THR A 169 -14.15 0.63 -6.27
C THR A 169 -15.61 0.42 -6.68
N ASP A 170 -16.48 1.37 -6.33
CA ASP A 170 -17.89 1.34 -6.70
C ASP A 170 -18.03 1.45 -8.23
N MET A 171 -17.30 2.36 -8.87
CA MET A 171 -17.31 2.48 -10.33
C MET A 171 -17.02 1.15 -11.03
N ILE A 172 -16.01 0.40 -10.57
CA ILE A 172 -15.69 -0.92 -11.15
C ILE A 172 -16.85 -1.89 -10.89
N ALA A 173 -17.34 -1.96 -9.66
CA ALA A 173 -18.43 -2.86 -9.29
C ALA A 173 -19.70 -2.59 -10.11
N ASP A 174 -20.10 -1.32 -10.23
CA ASP A 174 -21.32 -0.91 -10.96
C ASP A 174 -21.21 -1.19 -12.45
N ARG A 175 -20.06 -0.84 -13.07
CA ARG A 175 -19.86 -1.03 -14.53
C ARG A 175 -19.77 -2.50 -14.94
N LEU A 176 -19.34 -3.37 -14.04
CA LEU A 176 -19.15 -4.80 -14.30
C LEU A 176 -20.24 -5.68 -13.67
N ASN A 177 -21.27 -5.07 -13.07
CA ASN A 177 -22.38 -5.80 -12.48
C ASN A 177 -23.08 -6.68 -13.54
N GLY A 178 -23.24 -7.97 -13.23
CA GLY A 178 -23.88 -8.95 -14.13
C GLY A 178 -23.03 -9.39 -15.33
N MET A 179 -21.81 -8.86 -15.50
CA MET A 179 -20.95 -9.25 -16.62
C MET A 179 -20.24 -10.58 -16.38
N GLN A 180 -20.04 -11.35 -17.45
CA GLN A 180 -19.18 -12.53 -17.41
C GLN A 180 -17.74 -12.10 -17.15
N LYS A 181 -17.10 -12.70 -16.14
CA LYS A 181 -15.71 -12.39 -15.79
C LYS A 181 -14.75 -12.90 -16.85
N ARG A 182 -13.90 -12.00 -17.34
CA ARG A 182 -12.76 -12.33 -18.22
C ARG A 182 -11.59 -12.84 -17.39
N THR A 183 -10.80 -13.73 -17.98
CA THR A 183 -9.71 -14.43 -17.31
C THR A 183 -8.39 -13.67 -17.38
N ILE A 184 -7.57 -13.79 -16.34
CA ILE A 184 -6.26 -13.14 -16.23
C ILE A 184 -5.21 -14.10 -15.70
N TYR A 185 -4.01 -14.05 -16.30
CA TYR A 185 -2.78 -14.53 -15.70
C TYR A 185 -1.95 -13.34 -15.23
N LEU A 186 -1.77 -13.21 -13.91
CA LEU A 186 -0.84 -12.24 -13.31
C LEU A 186 0.49 -12.94 -13.06
N GLU A 187 1.49 -12.68 -13.89
CA GLU A 187 2.85 -13.14 -13.63
C GLU A 187 3.59 -12.14 -12.75
N LYS A 188 4.14 -12.63 -11.65
CA LYS A 188 4.93 -11.81 -10.72
C LYS A 188 6.29 -11.42 -11.32
N THR A 189 7.15 -10.76 -10.54
CA THR A 189 8.49 -10.35 -10.99
C THR A 189 9.38 -11.54 -11.39
N VAL A 190 9.22 -12.69 -10.72
CA VAL A 190 9.86 -13.95 -11.11
C VAL A 190 8.99 -14.66 -12.16
N ASN A 191 9.62 -15.20 -13.20
CA ASN A 191 8.92 -15.90 -14.26
C ASN A 191 8.17 -17.13 -13.73
N TYR A 192 7.03 -17.44 -14.34
CA TYR A 192 6.15 -18.56 -13.99
C TYR A 192 5.74 -18.57 -12.52
N THR A 193 5.61 -17.39 -11.90
CA THR A 193 5.07 -17.26 -10.56
C THR A 193 3.83 -16.38 -10.56
N THR A 194 2.83 -16.76 -9.76
CA THR A 194 1.56 -16.03 -9.65
C THR A 194 1.11 -15.89 -8.21
N SER A 195 0.02 -15.20 -8.00
CA SER A 195 -0.66 -15.07 -6.71
C SER A 195 -1.99 -15.82 -6.76
N VAL A 196 -2.31 -16.52 -5.68
CA VAL A 196 -3.49 -17.39 -5.57
C VAL A 196 -4.40 -16.93 -4.42
N PRO A 197 -5.60 -17.53 -4.23
CA PRO A 197 -6.53 -17.15 -3.17
C PRO A 197 -5.88 -16.98 -1.79
N GLY A 198 -6.33 -15.97 -1.04
CA GLY A 198 -5.75 -15.54 0.23
C GLY A 198 -4.55 -14.59 0.10
N SER A 199 -4.14 -14.24 -1.13
CA SER A 199 -3.19 -13.16 -1.40
C SER A 199 -3.92 -11.87 -1.73
N GLY A 200 -3.52 -10.74 -1.14
CA GLY A 200 -4.06 -9.43 -1.52
C GLY A 200 -3.82 -9.04 -2.99
N TRP A 201 -2.99 -9.76 -3.73
CA TRP A 201 -2.86 -9.63 -5.18
C TRP A 201 -4.01 -10.33 -5.90
N HIS A 202 -4.37 -11.54 -5.46
CA HIS A 202 -5.56 -12.24 -5.97
C HIS A 202 -6.83 -11.42 -5.69
N ASP A 203 -6.97 -10.89 -4.46
CA ASP A 203 -8.14 -10.07 -4.09
C ASP A 203 -8.23 -8.80 -4.94
N MET A 204 -7.09 -8.19 -5.32
CA MET A 204 -7.03 -7.07 -6.26
C MET A 204 -7.58 -7.46 -7.64
N LEU A 205 -7.22 -8.64 -8.17
CA LEU A 205 -7.75 -9.14 -9.45
C LEU A 205 -9.26 -9.32 -9.38
N VAL A 206 -9.76 -9.93 -8.30
CA VAL A 206 -11.21 -10.12 -8.09
C VAL A 206 -11.96 -8.79 -8.04
N GLN A 207 -11.41 -7.81 -7.31
CA GLN A 207 -12.00 -6.46 -7.25
C GLN A 207 -11.92 -5.69 -8.58
N ALA A 208 -11.02 -6.07 -9.49
CA ALA A 208 -10.95 -5.54 -10.85
C ALA A 208 -11.94 -6.22 -11.83
N GLY A 209 -12.79 -7.12 -11.34
CA GLY A 209 -13.73 -7.89 -12.16
C GLY A 209 -13.09 -9.06 -12.92
N ALA A 210 -11.86 -9.43 -12.58
CA ALA A 210 -11.14 -10.53 -13.22
C ALA A 210 -11.46 -11.90 -12.60
N LYS A 211 -11.32 -12.95 -13.40
CA LYS A 211 -11.16 -14.33 -12.94
C LYS A 211 -9.69 -14.73 -13.06
N ASN A 212 -9.01 -14.91 -11.94
CA ASN A 212 -7.65 -15.44 -11.94
C ASN A 212 -7.66 -16.86 -12.46
N ILE A 213 -6.86 -17.18 -13.48
CA ILE A 213 -6.82 -18.56 -14.01
C ILE A 213 -6.35 -19.62 -12.98
N PHE A 214 -5.85 -19.18 -11.82
CA PHE A 214 -5.42 -20.03 -10.71
C PHE A 214 -6.24 -19.80 -9.43
N ASP A 215 -7.53 -19.43 -9.57
CA ASP A 215 -8.44 -19.20 -8.45
C ASP A 215 -8.89 -20.51 -7.75
N ASP A 216 -8.68 -21.66 -8.39
CA ASP A 216 -8.96 -23.00 -7.88
C ASP A 216 -7.85 -23.59 -7.00
N ILE A 217 -6.71 -22.91 -6.86
CA ILE A 217 -5.59 -23.41 -6.06
C ILE A 217 -5.83 -23.19 -4.57
N ASP A 218 -5.93 -24.27 -3.83
CA ASP A 218 -5.90 -24.28 -2.37
C ASP A 218 -4.44 -24.35 -1.88
N ILE A 219 -3.94 -23.26 -1.32
CA ILE A 219 -2.55 -23.17 -0.86
C ILE A 219 -2.24 -24.13 0.29
N ALA A 220 -3.24 -24.53 1.08
CA ALA A 220 -3.05 -25.49 2.17
C ALA A 220 -2.70 -26.90 1.68
N LYS A 221 -3.09 -27.22 0.45
CA LYS A 221 -2.78 -28.49 -0.21
C LYS A 221 -1.45 -28.48 -0.99
N GLN A 222 -0.75 -27.34 -1.02
CA GLN A 222 0.54 -27.22 -1.70
C GLN A 222 1.68 -27.67 -0.78
N PRO A 223 2.74 -28.32 -1.32
CA PRO A 223 3.96 -28.59 -0.55
C PRO A 223 4.52 -27.32 0.07
N LYS A 224 5.12 -27.39 1.26
CA LYS A 224 5.67 -26.22 1.98
C LYS A 224 6.62 -25.39 1.13
N SER A 225 7.41 -26.00 0.26
CA SER A 225 8.30 -25.35 -0.71
C SER A 225 7.56 -24.49 -1.76
N LYS A 226 6.26 -24.78 -2.00
CA LYS A 226 5.40 -24.05 -2.93
C LYS A 226 4.28 -23.28 -2.22
N GLY A 227 4.28 -23.23 -0.88
CA GLY A 227 3.19 -22.70 -0.07
C GLY A 227 3.09 -21.16 0.00
N ASN A 228 3.83 -20.41 -0.83
CA ASN A 228 3.75 -18.96 -0.85
C ASN A 228 2.60 -18.48 -1.75
N LYS A 229 1.43 -18.21 -1.14
CA LYS A 229 0.25 -17.69 -1.86
C LYS A 229 0.47 -16.35 -2.60
N HIS A 230 1.49 -15.59 -2.21
CA HIS A 230 1.81 -14.31 -2.85
C HIS A 230 2.72 -14.47 -4.07
N GLN A 231 3.41 -15.59 -4.18
CA GLN A 231 4.36 -15.90 -5.26
C GLN A 231 4.51 -17.40 -5.40
N LEU A 232 3.45 -18.06 -5.88
CA LEU A 232 3.44 -19.50 -6.13
C LEU A 232 4.09 -19.81 -7.49
N SER A 233 5.03 -20.75 -7.54
CA SER A 233 5.60 -21.26 -8.80
C SER A 233 4.57 -22.13 -9.52
N ILE A 234 4.37 -21.88 -10.81
CA ILE A 234 3.38 -22.54 -11.67
C ILE A 234 4.09 -23.28 -12.78
N ASP A 235 3.59 -24.47 -13.08
CA ASP A 235 3.96 -25.19 -14.28
C ASP A 235 3.53 -24.43 -15.55
N PRO A 236 4.46 -24.13 -16.49
CA PRO A 236 4.15 -23.40 -17.72
C PRO A 236 3.04 -24.02 -18.55
N GLU A 237 2.96 -25.34 -18.63
CA GLU A 237 1.91 -26.04 -19.38
C GLU A 237 0.52 -25.78 -18.81
N SER A 238 0.42 -25.57 -17.48
CA SER A 238 -0.85 -25.24 -16.85
C SER A 238 -1.38 -23.87 -17.26
N ILE A 239 -0.49 -22.92 -17.62
CA ILE A 239 -0.87 -21.62 -18.17
C ILE A 239 -1.43 -21.78 -19.57
N LEU A 240 -0.77 -22.61 -20.40
CA LEU A 240 -1.22 -22.91 -21.76
C LEU A 240 -2.62 -23.56 -21.77
N ARG A 241 -2.83 -24.57 -20.92
CA ARG A 241 -4.15 -25.24 -20.81
C ARG A 241 -5.27 -24.30 -20.34
N ARG A 242 -4.96 -23.31 -19.47
CA ARG A 242 -5.94 -22.37 -18.91
C ARG A 242 -6.21 -21.18 -19.81
N ASN A 243 -5.34 -20.91 -20.77
CA ASN A 243 -5.45 -19.96 -21.87
C ASN A 243 -6.14 -18.63 -21.50
N PRO A 244 -5.50 -17.73 -20.76
CA PRO A 244 -6.08 -16.50 -20.25
C PRO A 244 -6.47 -15.50 -21.35
N ASP A 245 -7.50 -14.66 -21.09
CA ASP A 245 -7.89 -13.56 -21.97
C ASP A 245 -6.84 -12.42 -22.00
N ILE A 246 -6.17 -12.20 -20.85
CA ILE A 246 -5.06 -11.23 -20.76
C ILE A 246 -3.92 -11.79 -19.91
N ILE A 247 -2.72 -11.31 -20.18
CA ILE A 247 -1.53 -11.55 -19.36
C ILE A 247 -1.01 -10.21 -18.85
N VAL A 248 -0.77 -10.13 -17.54
CA VAL A 248 -0.11 -8.99 -16.91
C VAL A 248 1.18 -9.46 -16.27
N LYS A 249 2.32 -8.97 -16.74
CA LYS A 249 3.65 -9.24 -16.17
C LYS A 249 4.06 -8.11 -15.24
N GLN A 250 4.42 -8.44 -14.01
CA GLN A 250 5.01 -7.49 -13.07
C GLN A 250 6.51 -7.39 -13.27
N ILE A 251 7.01 -6.15 -13.41
CA ILE A 251 8.45 -5.85 -13.42
C ILE A 251 8.71 -4.61 -12.57
N GLY A 252 9.95 -4.48 -12.07
CA GLY A 252 10.36 -3.31 -11.31
C GLY A 252 9.66 -3.17 -9.96
N THR A 253 10.38 -2.73 -8.96
CA THR A 253 9.89 -2.57 -7.58
C THR A 253 10.09 -1.15 -7.06
N ASP A 254 10.76 -0.30 -7.84
CA ASP A 254 11.15 1.05 -7.48
C ASP A 254 10.02 2.07 -7.72
N PHE A 255 10.13 3.20 -7.04
CA PHE A 255 9.32 4.38 -7.25
C PHE A 255 9.51 4.98 -8.66
N VAL A 256 10.73 4.96 -9.18
CA VAL A 256 11.00 5.33 -10.56
C VAL A 256 10.53 4.19 -11.47
N PRO A 257 9.64 4.45 -12.45
CA PRO A 257 9.14 3.41 -13.32
C PRO A 257 10.27 2.77 -14.15
N PRO A 258 10.12 1.49 -14.54
CA PRO A 258 11.02 0.88 -15.52
C PRO A 258 11.01 1.68 -16.82
N SER A 259 12.16 1.74 -17.51
CA SER A 259 12.21 2.38 -18.84
C SER A 259 11.28 1.66 -19.83
N GLN A 260 10.77 2.41 -20.81
CA GLN A 260 9.92 1.85 -21.86
C GLN A 260 10.61 0.68 -22.57
N GLU A 261 11.91 0.79 -22.84
CA GLU A 261 12.71 -0.28 -23.44
C GLU A 261 12.67 -1.57 -22.64
N LYS A 262 12.83 -1.48 -21.28
CA LYS A 262 12.71 -2.64 -20.39
C LYS A 262 11.31 -3.25 -20.43
N MET A 263 10.28 -2.43 -20.51
CA MET A 263 8.89 -2.91 -20.57
C MET A 263 8.60 -3.60 -21.90
N VAL A 264 9.03 -3.02 -23.01
CA VAL A 264 8.92 -3.62 -24.36
C VAL A 264 9.66 -4.96 -24.42
N LYS A 265 10.91 -4.99 -23.95
CA LYS A 265 11.70 -6.23 -23.89
C LYS A 265 11.01 -7.31 -23.07
N ALA A 266 10.42 -6.98 -21.94
CA ALA A 266 9.71 -7.96 -21.10
C ALA A 266 8.50 -8.59 -21.81
N ILE A 267 7.75 -7.83 -22.62
CA ILE A 267 6.68 -8.38 -23.47
C ILE A 267 7.26 -9.29 -24.55
N GLN A 268 8.33 -8.86 -25.24
CA GLN A 268 8.96 -9.66 -26.28
C GLN A 268 9.50 -11.00 -25.74
N ASP A 269 10.20 -10.96 -24.60
CA ASP A 269 10.73 -12.16 -23.94
C ASP A 269 9.60 -13.10 -23.52
N LEU A 270 8.46 -12.58 -23.09
CA LEU A 270 7.29 -13.36 -22.74
C LEU A 270 6.65 -14.02 -23.97
N LYS A 271 6.45 -13.26 -25.06
CA LYS A 271 5.86 -13.77 -26.31
C LYS A 271 6.73 -14.84 -26.99
N LYS A 272 8.06 -14.84 -26.78
CA LYS A 272 9.02 -15.81 -27.34
C LYS A 272 9.08 -17.13 -26.57
N ARG A 273 8.37 -17.28 -25.47
CA ARG A 273 8.36 -18.54 -24.69
C ARG A 273 7.74 -19.67 -25.51
N PRO A 274 8.19 -20.93 -25.32
CA PRO A 274 7.67 -22.08 -26.06
C PRO A 274 6.14 -22.18 -25.98
N ALA A 275 5.48 -22.28 -27.11
CA ALA A 275 4.03 -22.41 -27.28
C ALA A 275 3.20 -21.17 -26.81
N TRP A 276 3.80 -20.09 -26.33
CA TRP A 276 3.04 -18.93 -25.86
C TRP A 276 2.41 -18.14 -27.01
N SER A 277 2.91 -18.26 -28.23
CA SER A 277 2.27 -17.74 -29.47
C SER A 277 0.85 -18.27 -29.66
N GLU A 278 0.52 -19.42 -29.09
CA GLU A 278 -0.82 -20.03 -29.19
C GLU A 278 -1.83 -19.47 -28.19
N LEU A 279 -1.38 -18.79 -27.16
CA LEU A 279 -2.27 -18.18 -26.15
C LEU A 279 -3.14 -17.07 -26.76
N ASN A 280 -4.43 -17.05 -26.41
CA ASN A 280 -5.36 -16.02 -26.84
C ASN A 280 -4.88 -14.61 -26.51
N ALA A 281 -4.34 -14.42 -25.29
CA ALA A 281 -3.79 -13.15 -24.86
C ALA A 281 -2.63 -12.66 -25.77
N VAL A 282 -1.79 -13.59 -26.27
CA VAL A 282 -0.65 -13.26 -27.15
C VAL A 282 -1.13 -12.99 -28.58
N LYS A 283 -2.03 -13.82 -29.12
CA LYS A 283 -2.62 -13.65 -30.47
C LYS A 283 -3.37 -12.33 -30.61
N GLN A 284 -4.03 -11.89 -29.52
CA GLN A 284 -4.83 -10.66 -29.51
C GLN A 284 -4.04 -9.44 -29.00
N GLU A 285 -2.72 -9.57 -28.80
CA GLU A 285 -1.84 -8.52 -28.28
C GLU A 285 -2.25 -7.97 -26.89
N ARG A 286 -2.91 -8.79 -26.09
CA ARG A 286 -3.41 -8.45 -24.74
C ARG A 286 -2.43 -8.84 -23.65
N VAL A 287 -1.16 -8.49 -23.84
CA VAL A 287 -0.06 -8.70 -22.90
C VAL A 287 0.41 -7.35 -22.39
N TYR A 288 0.36 -7.16 -21.09
CA TYR A 288 0.59 -5.88 -20.44
C TYR A 288 1.72 -5.97 -19.43
N ILE A 289 2.41 -4.86 -19.22
CA ILE A 289 3.38 -4.68 -18.15
C ILE A 289 2.79 -3.78 -17.06
N MET A 290 3.06 -4.12 -15.81
CA MET A 290 2.74 -3.29 -14.66
C MET A 290 3.89 -3.37 -13.66
N SER A 291 4.39 -2.23 -13.15
CA SER A 291 5.40 -2.32 -12.10
C SER A 291 4.78 -2.87 -10.80
N TYR A 292 5.60 -3.62 -10.05
CA TYR A 292 5.22 -4.09 -8.72
C TYR A 292 4.91 -2.90 -7.78
N PHE A 293 5.59 -1.75 -7.97
CA PHE A 293 5.41 -0.56 -7.15
C PHE A 293 3.97 -0.04 -7.21
N ILE A 294 3.45 0.23 -8.43
CA ILE A 294 2.16 0.90 -8.62
C ILE A 294 0.95 0.02 -8.32
N ALA A 295 1.14 -1.28 -8.21
CA ALA A 295 0.07 -2.23 -7.89
C ALA A 295 0.24 -2.88 -6.50
N GLY A 296 1.14 -2.34 -5.66
CA GLY A 296 1.39 -2.83 -4.30
C GLY A 296 0.69 -2.02 -3.22
N GLY A 297 0.37 -2.61 -2.09
CA GLY A 297 -0.24 -1.92 -0.95
C GLY A 297 -1.50 -1.16 -1.34
N ILE A 298 -1.59 0.10 -0.91
CA ILE A 298 -2.72 0.98 -1.22
C ILE A 298 -2.79 1.32 -2.72
N SER A 299 -1.67 1.31 -3.43
CA SER A 299 -1.64 1.50 -4.89
C SER A 299 -2.37 0.38 -5.66
N LYS A 300 -2.84 -0.69 -4.99
CA LYS A 300 -3.75 -1.67 -5.60
C LYS A 300 -5.04 -1.06 -6.16
N LEU A 301 -5.45 0.12 -5.66
CA LEU A 301 -6.51 0.89 -6.30
C LEU A 301 -6.19 1.16 -7.77
N ILE A 302 -4.96 1.57 -8.06
CA ILE A 302 -4.49 1.89 -9.40
C ILE A 302 -4.31 0.61 -10.21
N GLY A 303 -3.70 -0.42 -9.60
CA GLY A 303 -3.56 -1.74 -10.23
C GLY A 303 -4.88 -2.34 -10.70
N LYS A 304 -5.94 -2.28 -9.86
CA LYS A 304 -7.25 -2.80 -10.26
C LYS A 304 -7.93 -1.95 -11.36
N LEU A 305 -7.70 -0.63 -11.40
CA LEU A 305 -8.22 0.22 -12.47
C LEU A 305 -7.59 -0.11 -13.83
N TYR A 306 -6.27 -0.32 -13.88
CA TYR A 306 -5.60 -0.78 -15.08
C TYR A 306 -6.12 -2.14 -15.53
N ILE A 307 -6.23 -3.10 -14.61
CA ILE A 307 -6.71 -4.45 -14.94
C ILE A 307 -8.16 -4.39 -15.45
N ALA A 308 -9.05 -3.63 -14.81
CA ALA A 308 -10.43 -3.45 -15.26
C ALA A 308 -10.47 -2.84 -16.66
N LYS A 309 -9.67 -1.80 -16.93
CA LYS A 309 -9.57 -1.15 -18.24
C LYS A 309 -9.02 -2.09 -19.31
N TRP A 310 -8.02 -2.91 -18.99
CA TRP A 310 -7.44 -3.88 -19.95
C TRP A 310 -8.39 -5.06 -20.23
N LEU A 311 -9.14 -5.49 -19.23
CA LEU A 311 -10.14 -6.56 -19.43
C LEU A 311 -11.38 -6.07 -20.18
N TYR A 312 -11.87 -4.88 -19.87
CA TYR A 312 -13.14 -4.32 -20.34
C TYR A 312 -12.94 -2.91 -20.92
N PRO A 313 -12.11 -2.74 -21.97
CA PRO A 313 -11.77 -1.41 -22.48
C PRO A 313 -13.02 -0.61 -22.87
N GLU A 314 -14.06 -1.26 -23.38
CA GLU A 314 -15.34 -0.66 -23.75
C GLU A 314 -16.11 -0.03 -22.58
N LYS A 315 -15.84 -0.46 -21.34
CA LYS A 315 -16.47 0.05 -20.12
C LYS A 315 -15.68 1.13 -19.41
N PHE A 316 -14.40 1.30 -19.74
CA PHE A 316 -13.49 2.20 -19.03
C PHE A 316 -12.72 3.17 -19.96
N GLN A 317 -13.34 3.57 -21.07
CA GLN A 317 -12.72 4.50 -22.04
C GLN A 317 -12.41 5.85 -21.40
N ASP A 318 -13.32 6.36 -20.56
CA ASP A 318 -13.25 7.61 -19.84
C ASP A 318 -12.32 7.58 -18.60
N VAL A 319 -11.80 6.42 -18.23
CA VAL A 319 -10.94 6.27 -17.06
C VAL A 319 -9.47 6.34 -17.46
N ASN A 320 -8.73 7.24 -16.81
CA ASN A 320 -7.27 7.32 -16.93
C ASN A 320 -6.60 6.91 -15.60
N PRO A 321 -6.12 5.67 -15.47
CA PRO A 321 -5.48 5.20 -14.24
C PRO A 321 -4.20 5.96 -13.87
N ASP A 322 -3.46 6.54 -14.85
CA ASP A 322 -2.28 7.38 -14.58
C ASP A 322 -2.65 8.68 -13.86
N GLN A 323 -3.80 9.28 -14.17
CA GLN A 323 -4.28 10.45 -13.42
C GLN A 323 -4.60 10.10 -11.98
N VAL A 324 -5.19 8.93 -11.74
CA VAL A 324 -5.46 8.44 -10.38
C VAL A 324 -4.16 8.13 -9.63
N ALA A 325 -3.16 7.57 -10.33
CA ALA A 325 -1.82 7.36 -9.80
C ALA A 325 -1.16 8.68 -9.41
N LYS A 326 -1.26 9.68 -10.28
CA LYS A 326 -0.74 11.04 -10.02
C LYS A 326 -1.42 11.66 -8.81
N GLU A 327 -2.75 11.61 -8.73
CA GLU A 327 -3.50 12.11 -7.57
C GLU A 327 -3.07 11.42 -6.27
N TRP A 328 -2.95 10.08 -6.28
CA TRP A 328 -2.48 9.32 -5.14
C TRP A 328 -1.06 9.75 -4.71
N ILE A 329 -0.13 9.83 -5.66
CA ILE A 329 1.28 10.12 -5.38
C ILE A 329 1.47 11.58 -4.96
N GLU A 330 0.90 12.55 -5.70
CA GLU A 330 1.15 13.96 -5.43
C GLU A 330 0.32 14.47 -4.25
N THR A 331 -0.96 14.12 -4.18
CA THR A 331 -1.86 14.63 -3.13
C THR A 331 -1.66 13.90 -1.80
N PHE A 332 -1.55 12.57 -1.83
CA PHE A 332 -1.51 11.78 -0.59
C PHE A 332 -0.10 11.37 -0.17
N GLN A 333 0.83 11.20 -1.10
CA GLN A 333 2.21 10.88 -0.77
C GLN A 333 3.15 12.09 -0.78
N GLY A 334 2.72 13.25 -1.32
CA GLY A 334 3.47 14.50 -1.27
C GLY A 334 4.78 14.48 -2.07
N VAL A 335 4.88 13.63 -3.09
CA VAL A 335 6.04 13.55 -4.00
C VAL A 335 5.57 13.65 -5.44
N LYS A 336 6.43 14.16 -6.33
CA LYS A 336 6.09 14.28 -7.74
C LYS A 336 5.89 12.91 -8.37
N TYR A 337 4.81 12.73 -9.14
CA TYR A 337 4.57 11.50 -9.89
C TYR A 337 5.66 11.30 -10.95
N PRO A 338 6.37 10.16 -10.95
CA PRO A 338 7.54 9.96 -11.82
C PRO A 338 7.20 9.54 -13.24
N GLY A 339 5.93 9.31 -13.55
CA GLY A 339 5.48 8.82 -14.87
C GLY A 339 4.79 7.46 -14.79
N SER A 340 4.35 6.95 -15.95
CA SER A 340 3.59 5.70 -16.03
C SER A 340 4.43 4.48 -15.63
N HIS A 341 3.84 3.64 -14.82
CA HIS A 341 4.40 2.37 -14.35
C HIS A 341 3.87 1.18 -15.15
N THR A 342 3.22 1.43 -16.27
CA THR A 342 2.58 0.41 -17.10
C THR A 342 2.94 0.59 -18.56
N TYR A 343 2.82 -0.49 -19.30
CA TYR A 343 2.95 -0.50 -20.76
C TYR A 343 1.94 -1.47 -21.36
N SER A 344 1.19 -1.00 -22.33
CA SER A 344 0.34 -1.77 -23.23
C SER A 344 1.03 -1.80 -24.59
N GLY A 345 1.38 -2.95 -25.11
CA GLY A 345 2.08 -3.11 -26.37
C GLY A 345 1.37 -2.45 -27.53
#